data_70d0f9f6461ed27a43dbdf4ab047257b
#
_entry.id   70d0f9f6461ed27a43dbdf4ab047257b
#
_cell.length_a   1.000
_cell.length_b   1.000
_cell.length_c   1.000
_cell.angle_alpha   90.00
_cell.angle_beta   90.00
_cell.angle_gamma   90.00
#
_symmetry.space_group_name_H-M   'P 1'
#
loop_
_entity.id
_entity.type
_entity.pdbx_description
1 polymer ?
#
loop_
_entity_poly.entity_id
_entity_poly.type
_entity_poly.pdbx_seq_one_letter_code
_entity_poly.pdbx_strand_id
1 'polypeptide(L)'
;MLDGVALNAWNTHFYLFFGYAYKNNIVEIKNLFAIIIFILSSICLAFVTYYYNIGVQTLEVLLNYSSIFVVLQSVSLFCILNNIKWKENKFIKVIDQCSFGIYLLHMIFVKIILKYLCINPYDSLIMLISVISVTFLFSFCTTIILKKIPFIKSFI
;
A
#
# COMPACT_ATOMS: atom_id res chain seq x y z
N MET A 1 18.06 16.51 5.64
CA MET A 1 17.39 16.14 4.35
C MET A 1 17.95 14.86 3.73
N LEU A 2 19.21 14.51 3.97
CA LEU A 2 19.84 13.25 3.50
C LEU A 2 19.41 12.01 4.31
N ASP A 3 19.09 12.19 5.59
CA ASP A 3 18.74 11.10 6.50
C ASP A 3 17.42 10.39 6.12
N GLY A 4 16.47 11.12 5.57
CA GLY A 4 15.19 10.55 5.11
C GLY A 4 15.32 9.68 3.86
N VAL A 5 16.24 10.00 2.97
CA VAL A 5 16.48 9.22 1.74
C VAL A 5 17.18 7.90 2.06
N ALA A 6 18.14 7.95 2.99
CA ALA A 6 18.85 6.74 3.45
C ALA A 6 17.88 5.76 4.16
N LEU A 7 17.04 6.24 5.08
CA LEU A 7 16.04 5.42 5.77
C LEU A 7 15.05 4.76 4.81
N ASN A 8 14.61 5.48 3.76
CA ASN A 8 13.72 4.92 2.75
C ASN A 8 14.37 3.82 1.91
N ALA A 9 15.67 3.94 1.59
CA ALA A 9 16.41 2.91 0.86
C ALA A 9 16.53 1.62 1.70
N TRP A 10 16.84 1.71 3.00
CA TRP A 10 16.93 0.56 3.90
C TRP A 10 15.63 -0.23 3.98
N ASN A 11 14.48 0.45 4.01
CA ASN A 11 13.18 -0.21 4.08
C ASN A 11 12.84 -0.98 2.81
N THR A 12 13.18 -0.45 1.65
CA THR A 12 12.95 -1.16 0.38
C THR A 12 13.74 -2.47 0.34
N HIS A 13 15.00 -2.44 0.78
CA HIS A 13 15.83 -3.65 0.87
C HIS A 13 15.28 -4.64 1.90
N PHE A 14 14.79 -4.15 3.05
CA PHE A 14 14.19 -5.01 4.07
C PHE A 14 12.99 -5.80 3.53
N TYR A 15 12.08 -5.16 2.80
CA TYR A 15 10.93 -5.86 2.20
C TYR A 15 11.33 -6.91 1.17
N LEU A 16 12.37 -6.63 0.37
CA LEU A 16 12.92 -7.61 -0.59
C LEU A 16 13.54 -8.82 0.12
N PHE A 17 14.39 -8.59 1.14
CA PHE A 17 14.98 -9.65 1.93
C PHE A 17 13.93 -10.49 2.66
N PHE A 18 12.95 -9.83 3.27
CA PHE A 18 11.87 -10.53 3.95
C PHE A 18 11.05 -11.39 2.98
N GLY A 19 10.67 -10.84 1.83
CA GLY A 19 9.95 -11.58 0.79
C GLY A 19 10.73 -12.80 0.29
N TYR A 20 12.04 -12.66 0.10
CA TYR A 20 12.92 -13.76 -0.28
C TYR A 20 13.02 -14.83 0.82
N ALA A 21 13.24 -14.43 2.06
CA ALA A 21 13.34 -15.33 3.21
C ALA A 21 12.03 -16.11 3.44
N TYR A 22 10.90 -15.44 3.29
CA TYR A 22 9.59 -16.05 3.41
C TYR A 22 9.32 -17.05 2.27
N LYS A 23 9.64 -16.70 1.02
CA LYS A 23 9.49 -17.57 -0.15
C LYS A 23 10.31 -18.86 -0.03
N ASN A 24 11.48 -18.78 0.57
CA ASN A 24 12.39 -19.94 0.76
C ASN A 24 12.11 -20.69 2.07
N ASN A 25 11.01 -20.42 2.77
CA ASN A 25 10.64 -21.03 4.06
C ASN A 25 11.73 -20.89 5.15
N ILE A 26 12.57 -19.85 5.06
CA ILE A 26 13.58 -19.53 6.10
C ILE A 26 12.88 -18.94 7.32
N VAL A 27 11.79 -18.20 7.09
CA VAL A 27 10.97 -17.58 8.13
C VAL A 27 9.52 -18.06 7.98
N GLU A 28 9.04 -18.81 8.96
CA GLU A 28 7.63 -19.22 9.03
C GLU A 28 6.96 -18.48 10.19
N ILE A 29 5.96 -17.67 9.86
CA ILE A 29 5.15 -16.97 10.87
C ILE A 29 3.77 -17.62 10.91
N LYS A 30 3.39 -18.12 12.08
CA LYS A 30 2.05 -18.67 12.30
C LYS A 30 0.98 -17.59 12.11
N ASN A 31 -0.12 -17.92 11.45
CA ASN A 31 -1.22 -16.98 11.16
C ASN A 31 -1.71 -16.21 12.39
N LEU A 32 -1.86 -16.91 13.51
CA LEU A 32 -2.34 -16.29 14.75
C LEU A 32 -1.38 -15.19 15.23
N PHE A 33 -0.07 -15.44 15.16
CA PHE A 33 0.95 -14.48 15.57
C PHE A 33 0.98 -13.27 14.62
N ALA A 34 0.83 -13.49 13.30
CA ALA A 34 0.73 -12.42 12.32
C ALA A 34 -0.52 -11.53 12.55
N ILE A 35 -1.66 -12.13 12.88
CA ILE A 35 -2.89 -11.39 13.19
C ILE A 35 -2.71 -10.53 14.45
N ILE A 36 -2.11 -11.07 15.50
CA ILE A 36 -1.84 -10.32 16.74
C ILE A 36 -0.93 -9.11 16.46
N ILE A 37 0.16 -9.30 15.73
CA ILE A 37 1.08 -8.21 15.37
C ILE A 37 0.36 -7.16 14.52
N PHE A 38 -0.47 -7.57 13.56
CA PHE A 38 -1.24 -6.66 12.73
C PHE A 38 -2.19 -5.79 13.56
N ILE A 39 -2.94 -6.39 14.46
CA ILE A 39 -3.88 -5.66 15.34
C ILE A 39 -3.12 -4.72 16.27
N LEU A 40 -2.04 -5.19 16.89
CA LEU A 40 -1.25 -4.39 17.84
C LEU A 40 -0.61 -3.18 17.14
N SER A 41 0.00 -3.38 15.98
CA SER A 41 0.60 -2.30 15.20
C SER A 41 -0.45 -1.30 14.69
N SER A 42 -1.66 -1.77 14.33
CA SER A 42 -2.76 -0.91 13.90
C SER A 42 -3.27 -0.04 15.06
N ILE A 43 -3.39 -0.60 16.26
CA ILE A 43 -3.78 0.15 17.47
C ILE A 43 -2.71 1.21 17.78
N CYS A 44 -1.43 0.83 17.78
CA CYS A 44 -0.33 1.77 18.00
C CYS A 44 -0.35 2.93 17.00
N LEU A 45 -0.54 2.64 15.70
CA LEU A 45 -0.63 3.68 14.68
C LEU A 45 -1.84 4.60 14.88
N ALA A 46 -3.00 4.05 15.28
CA ALA A 46 -4.18 4.85 15.58
C ALA A 46 -3.93 5.81 16.75
N PHE A 47 -3.27 5.34 17.82
CA PHE A 47 -2.88 6.21 18.95
C PHE A 47 -1.90 7.30 18.52
N VAL A 48 -0.85 6.94 17.76
CA VAL A 48 0.14 7.91 17.26
C VAL A 48 -0.55 8.97 16.39
N THR A 49 -1.45 8.57 15.50
CA THR A 49 -2.21 9.49 14.64
C THR A 49 -3.11 10.42 15.46
N TYR A 50 -3.77 9.89 16.49
CA TYR A 50 -4.62 10.68 17.38
C TYR A 50 -3.82 11.76 18.11
N TYR A 51 -2.67 11.40 18.74
CA TYR A 51 -1.82 12.35 19.44
C TYR A 51 -1.15 13.36 18.51
N TYR A 52 -0.78 12.96 17.29
CA TYR A 52 -0.27 13.88 16.28
C TYR A 52 -1.30 14.97 15.92
N ASN A 53 -2.56 14.59 15.75
CA ASN A 53 -3.63 15.55 15.45
C ASN A 53 -3.93 16.53 16.60
N ILE A 54 -3.62 16.18 17.85
CA ILE A 54 -3.76 17.08 19.03
C ILE A 54 -2.58 18.08 19.12
N GLY A 55 -1.57 17.98 18.23
CA GLY A 55 -0.48 18.96 18.14
C GLY A 55 0.89 18.46 18.63
N VAL A 56 1.04 17.17 18.93
CA VAL A 56 2.34 16.58 19.29
C VAL A 56 3.11 16.26 18.00
N GLN A 57 3.68 17.29 17.36
CA GLN A 57 4.37 17.15 16.05
C GLN A 57 5.61 16.25 16.08
N THR A 58 6.18 15.98 17.24
CA THR A 58 7.33 15.05 17.42
C THR A 58 7.01 13.62 16.97
N LEU A 59 5.74 13.26 16.84
CA LEU A 59 5.28 11.94 16.41
C LEU A 59 5.23 11.77 14.88
N GLU A 60 5.50 12.81 14.09
CA GLU A 60 5.52 12.75 12.62
C GLU A 60 6.45 11.65 12.09
N VAL A 61 7.58 11.44 12.76
CA VAL A 61 8.56 10.39 12.40
C VAL A 61 7.94 8.99 12.49
N LEU A 62 7.02 8.77 13.45
CA LEU A 62 6.36 7.48 13.64
C LEU A 62 5.25 7.21 12.62
N LEU A 63 4.76 8.24 11.93
CA LEU A 63 3.77 8.13 10.85
C LEU A 63 4.41 7.93 9.48
N ASN A 64 5.73 8.05 9.38
CA ASN A 64 6.46 7.84 8.14
C ASN A 64 6.39 6.38 7.69
N TYR A 65 6.49 6.14 6.38
CA TYR A 65 6.58 4.79 5.79
C TYR A 65 7.74 3.96 6.34
N SER A 66 8.76 4.63 6.91
CA SER A 66 9.93 4.04 7.54
C SER A 66 9.70 3.64 9.00
N SER A 67 8.50 3.93 9.55
CA SER A 67 8.17 3.59 10.92
C SER A 67 8.13 2.09 11.12
N ILE A 68 8.69 1.63 12.24
CA ILE A 68 8.67 0.21 12.62
C ILE A 68 7.24 -0.35 12.69
N PHE A 69 6.27 0.46 13.07
CA PHE A 69 4.86 0.04 13.14
C PHE A 69 4.27 -0.21 11.76
N VAL A 70 4.59 0.64 10.77
CA VAL A 70 4.15 0.46 9.38
C VAL A 70 4.82 -0.77 8.76
N VAL A 71 6.10 -0.98 9.04
CA VAL A 71 6.84 -2.17 8.58
C VAL A 71 6.22 -3.44 9.18
N LEU A 72 5.99 -3.48 10.49
CA LEU A 72 5.38 -4.63 11.15
C LEU A 72 3.97 -4.91 10.62
N GLN A 73 3.17 -3.87 10.39
CA GLN A 73 1.83 -3.99 9.82
C GLN A 73 1.87 -4.56 8.40
N SER A 74 2.78 -4.08 7.56
CA SER A 74 2.92 -4.55 6.17
C SER A 74 3.38 -6.01 6.11
N VAL A 75 4.38 -6.37 6.91
CA VAL A 75 4.91 -7.74 7.00
C VAL A 75 3.87 -8.71 7.52
N SER A 76 3.14 -8.34 8.58
CA SER A 76 2.09 -9.20 9.14
C SER A 76 0.93 -9.38 8.16
N LEU A 77 0.51 -8.32 7.47
CA LEU A 77 -0.51 -8.40 6.43
C LEU A 77 -0.08 -9.32 5.28
N PHE A 78 1.18 -9.18 4.82
CA PHE A 78 1.73 -10.06 3.79
C PHE A 78 1.68 -11.54 4.20
N CYS A 79 2.09 -11.86 5.44
CA CYS A 79 2.03 -13.22 5.95
C CYS A 79 0.59 -13.77 6.02
N ILE A 80 -0.37 -12.96 6.49
CA ILE A 80 -1.78 -13.33 6.55
C ILE A 80 -2.31 -13.65 5.15
N LEU A 81 -2.08 -12.74 4.19
CA LEU A 81 -2.57 -12.90 2.82
C LEU A 81 -1.95 -14.10 2.10
N ASN A 82 -0.66 -14.34 2.32
CA ASN A 82 0.03 -15.47 1.67
C ASN A 82 -0.40 -16.84 2.22
N ASN A 83 -0.82 -16.90 3.48
CA ASN A 83 -1.33 -18.13 4.09
C ASN A 83 -2.80 -18.45 3.71
N ILE A 84 -3.50 -17.51 3.08
CA ILE A 84 -4.85 -17.75 2.56
C ILE A 84 -4.72 -18.47 1.21
N LYS A 85 -5.28 -19.67 1.14
CA LYS A 85 -5.38 -20.42 -0.13
C LYS A 85 -6.43 -19.76 -1.02
N TRP A 86 -6.03 -18.83 -1.85
CA TRP A 86 -6.92 -18.19 -2.81
C TRP A 86 -7.29 -19.18 -3.92
N LYS A 87 -8.60 -19.34 -4.19
CA LYS A 87 -9.02 -20.02 -5.41
C LYS A 87 -8.62 -19.13 -6.60
N GLU A 88 -8.01 -19.73 -7.61
CA GLU A 88 -7.69 -19.02 -8.85
C GLU A 88 -8.97 -18.42 -9.45
N ASN A 89 -9.10 -17.11 -9.36
CA ASN A 89 -10.18 -16.36 -9.98
C ASN A 89 -9.61 -15.56 -11.15
N LYS A 90 -10.22 -15.72 -12.33
CA LYS A 90 -9.80 -14.99 -13.55
C LYS A 90 -9.74 -13.48 -13.33
N PHE A 91 -10.66 -12.94 -12.51
CA PHE A 91 -10.69 -11.51 -12.19
C PHE A 91 -9.47 -11.07 -11.36
N ILE A 92 -9.10 -11.83 -10.32
CA ILE A 92 -7.91 -11.55 -9.51
C ILE A 92 -6.65 -11.61 -10.38
N LYS A 93 -6.55 -12.57 -11.28
CA LYS A 93 -5.41 -12.70 -12.22
C LYS A 93 -5.28 -11.49 -13.14
N VAL A 94 -6.41 -10.94 -13.61
CA VAL A 94 -6.40 -9.72 -14.44
C VAL A 94 -5.95 -8.51 -13.63
N ILE A 95 -6.42 -8.34 -12.38
CA ILE A 95 -5.98 -7.26 -11.49
C ILE A 95 -4.49 -7.37 -11.19
N ASP A 96 -4.01 -8.57 -10.87
CA ASP A 96 -2.59 -8.83 -10.61
C ASP A 96 -1.72 -8.42 -11.79
N GLN A 97 -2.09 -8.83 -12.98
CA GLN A 97 -1.39 -8.43 -14.20
C GLN A 97 -1.44 -6.93 -14.50
N CYS A 98 -2.45 -6.22 -14.02
CA CYS A 98 -2.61 -4.77 -14.19
C CYS A 98 -2.05 -3.97 -13.01
N SER A 99 -1.61 -4.61 -11.93
CA SER A 99 -1.24 -3.96 -10.68
C SER A 99 -0.15 -2.91 -10.84
N PHE A 100 0.86 -3.20 -11.64
CA PHE A 100 1.95 -2.26 -11.93
C PHE A 100 1.46 -1.00 -12.68
N GLY A 101 0.63 -1.20 -13.71
CA GLY A 101 0.05 -0.07 -14.46
C GLY A 101 -0.89 0.77 -13.59
N ILE A 102 -1.71 0.13 -12.76
CA ILE A 102 -2.57 0.81 -11.79
C ILE A 102 -1.72 1.65 -10.84
N TYR A 103 -0.63 1.08 -10.31
CA TYR A 103 0.30 1.78 -9.42
C TYR A 103 0.93 3.03 -10.06
N LEU A 104 1.32 2.97 -11.33
CA LEU A 104 1.88 4.13 -12.02
C LEU A 104 0.83 5.21 -12.29
N LEU A 105 -0.38 4.80 -12.69
CA LEU A 105 -1.41 5.74 -13.15
C LEU A 105 -2.23 6.36 -12.03
N HIS A 106 -2.39 5.68 -10.87
CA HIS A 106 -3.27 6.18 -9.82
C HIS A 106 -2.86 7.58 -9.32
N MET A 107 -1.57 7.86 -9.20
CA MET A 107 -1.09 9.18 -8.75
C MET A 107 -1.45 10.31 -9.71
N ILE A 108 -1.49 10.01 -11.01
CA ILE A 108 -1.91 10.97 -12.04
C ILE A 108 -3.40 11.27 -11.87
N PHE A 109 -4.22 10.22 -11.74
CA PHE A 109 -5.67 10.37 -11.59
C PHE A 109 -6.05 11.04 -10.28
N VAL A 110 -5.38 10.72 -9.16
CA VAL A 110 -5.59 11.43 -7.89
C VAL A 110 -5.37 12.94 -8.06
N LYS A 111 -4.24 13.34 -8.66
CA LYS A 111 -3.94 14.77 -8.88
C LYS A 111 -4.97 15.44 -9.79
N ILE A 112 -5.43 14.76 -10.84
CA ILE A 112 -6.44 15.27 -11.76
C ILE A 112 -7.77 15.45 -11.02
N ILE A 113 -8.25 14.43 -10.31
CA ILE A 113 -9.53 14.47 -9.60
C ILE A 113 -9.54 15.56 -8.54
N LEU A 114 -8.50 15.65 -7.71
CA LEU A 114 -8.42 16.66 -6.66
C LEU A 114 -8.36 18.08 -7.23
N LYS A 115 -7.65 18.28 -8.35
CA LYS A 115 -7.53 19.59 -8.99
C LYS A 115 -8.82 20.04 -9.64
N TYR A 116 -9.52 19.16 -10.37
CA TYR A 116 -10.72 19.54 -11.14
C TYR A 116 -11.99 19.61 -10.31
N LEU A 117 -12.10 18.78 -9.29
CA LEU A 117 -13.30 18.76 -8.45
C LEU A 117 -13.20 19.75 -7.28
N CYS A 118 -12.03 20.39 -7.04
CA CYS A 118 -11.78 21.27 -5.88
C CYS A 118 -12.24 20.65 -4.56
N ILE A 119 -12.15 19.32 -4.46
CA ILE A 119 -12.63 18.54 -3.34
C ILE A 119 -11.50 18.37 -2.33
N ASN A 120 -11.81 18.64 -1.09
CA ASN A 120 -10.94 18.28 0.03
C ASN A 120 -11.30 16.85 0.49
N PRO A 121 -10.52 15.82 0.15
CA PRO A 121 -10.89 14.43 0.43
C PRO A 121 -10.98 14.13 1.94
N TYR A 122 -10.48 15.03 2.78
CA TYR A 122 -10.48 14.89 4.23
C TYR A 122 -11.75 15.37 4.92
N ASP A 123 -12.66 16.03 4.19
CA ASP A 123 -13.90 16.60 4.77
C ASP A 123 -14.91 15.50 5.13
N SER A 124 -14.85 14.32 4.49
CA SER A 124 -15.77 13.22 4.78
C SER A 124 -15.15 11.86 4.38
N LEU A 125 -15.38 10.83 5.22
CA LEU A 125 -15.00 9.44 4.91
C LEU A 125 -15.62 8.94 3.59
N ILE A 126 -16.87 9.34 3.31
CA ILE A 126 -17.56 8.96 2.08
C ILE A 126 -16.84 9.55 0.87
N MET A 127 -16.36 10.78 0.99
CA MET A 127 -15.64 11.48 -0.07
C MET A 127 -14.27 10.85 -0.32
N LEU A 128 -13.56 10.49 0.74
CA LEU A 128 -12.29 9.75 0.66
C LEU A 128 -12.48 8.41 -0.07
N ILE A 129 -13.48 7.62 0.34
CA ILE A 129 -13.76 6.31 -0.29
C ILE A 129 -14.16 6.48 -1.76
N SER A 130 -14.94 7.51 -2.09
CA SER A 130 -15.34 7.80 -3.48
C SER A 130 -14.12 8.14 -4.35
N VAL A 131 -13.22 9.01 -3.88
CA VAL A 131 -12.01 9.37 -4.61
C VAL A 131 -11.12 8.16 -4.84
N ILE A 132 -10.92 7.31 -3.81
CA ILE A 132 -10.12 6.08 -3.94
C ILE A 132 -10.76 5.13 -4.96
N SER A 133 -12.07 4.91 -4.90
CA SER A 133 -12.78 4.00 -5.80
C SER A 133 -12.74 4.48 -7.25
N VAL A 134 -12.98 5.76 -7.47
CA VAL A 134 -12.95 6.37 -8.81
C VAL A 134 -11.55 6.34 -9.39
N THR A 135 -10.51 6.71 -8.63
CA THR A 135 -9.12 6.65 -9.09
C THR A 135 -8.69 5.23 -9.43
N PHE A 136 -9.08 4.25 -8.63
CA PHE A 136 -8.79 2.84 -8.90
C PHE A 136 -9.44 2.38 -10.21
N LEU A 137 -10.73 2.66 -10.41
CA LEU A 137 -11.45 2.28 -11.62
C LEU A 137 -10.84 2.93 -12.88
N PHE A 138 -10.54 4.23 -12.85
CA PHE A 138 -9.92 4.91 -13.99
C PHE A 138 -8.53 4.36 -14.28
N SER A 139 -7.70 4.12 -13.26
CA SER A 139 -6.37 3.54 -13.42
C SER A 139 -6.45 2.13 -14.00
N PHE A 140 -7.39 1.31 -13.52
CA PHE A 140 -7.61 -0.05 -14.00
C PHE A 140 -8.05 -0.08 -15.47
N CYS A 141 -9.08 0.71 -15.84
CA CYS A 141 -9.57 0.80 -17.20
C CYS A 141 -8.47 1.27 -18.17
N THR A 142 -7.75 2.33 -17.78
CA THR A 142 -6.66 2.86 -18.62
C THR A 142 -5.54 1.83 -18.78
N THR A 143 -5.19 1.09 -17.73
CA THR A 143 -4.17 0.03 -17.82
C THR A 143 -4.59 -1.07 -18.78
N ILE A 144 -5.84 -1.51 -18.76
CA ILE A 144 -6.37 -2.51 -19.71
C ILE A 144 -6.26 -2.02 -21.16
N ILE A 145 -6.57 -0.73 -21.39
CA ILE A 145 -6.48 -0.13 -22.74
C ILE A 145 -5.01 -0.08 -23.18
N LEU A 146 -4.10 0.38 -22.29
CA LEU A 146 -2.67 0.47 -22.59
C LEU A 146 -2.04 -0.89 -22.88
N LYS A 147 -2.49 -1.96 -22.23
CA LYS A 147 -2.04 -3.34 -22.51
C LYS A 147 -2.40 -3.87 -23.91
N LYS A 148 -3.37 -3.25 -24.59
CA LYS A 148 -3.68 -3.59 -25.99
C LYS A 148 -2.63 -3.05 -26.96
N ILE A 149 -1.81 -2.09 -26.55
CA ILE A 149 -0.75 -1.50 -27.35
C ILE A 149 0.50 -2.38 -27.21
N PRO A 150 0.98 -3.02 -28.30
CA PRO A 150 2.05 -4.03 -28.23
C PRO A 150 3.36 -3.49 -27.66
N PHE A 151 3.67 -2.21 -27.89
CA PHE A 151 4.88 -1.56 -27.39
C PHE A 151 4.81 -1.36 -25.85
N ILE A 152 3.65 -1.00 -25.30
CA ILE A 152 3.46 -0.71 -23.88
C ILE A 152 3.29 -2.00 -23.06
N LYS A 153 2.77 -3.06 -23.68
CA LYS A 153 2.59 -4.38 -23.05
C LYS A 153 3.90 -4.95 -22.46
N SER A 154 5.05 -4.58 -23.04
CA SER A 154 6.36 -5.03 -22.57
C SER A 154 6.84 -4.30 -21.29
N PHE A 155 6.24 -3.14 -20.95
CA PHE A 155 6.61 -2.32 -19.82
C PHE A 155 5.60 -2.39 -18.64
N ILE A 156 4.39 -2.84 -18.90
CA ILE A 156 3.28 -2.96 -17.95
C ILE A 156 2.84 -4.43 -17.85
#